data_2a8e899e73e52f8950ad4a2ec894237d
#
_entry.id   2a8e899e73e52f8950ad4a2ec894237d
#
_cell.length_a   1.000
_cell.length_b   1.000
_cell.length_c   1.000
_cell.angle_alpha   90.00
_cell.angle_beta   90.00
_cell.angle_gamma   90.00
#
_symmetry.space_group_name_H-M   'P 1'
#
loop_
_entity.id
_entity.type
_entity.pdbx_description
1 polymer ?
#
loop_
_entity_poly.entity_id
_entity_poly.type
_entity_poly.pdbx_seq_one_letter_code
_entity_poly.pdbx_strand_id
1 'polypeptide(L)'
;MSPTVTLQTPHLSDYPELVRVWEASVRATHDFLPDGYIVLLREHVLRKYLDAVMLVCCKDARRRILGFAGVANGRVDMLFVAPQYRGQGIGQRLLRHAVSELNAERLDVNEQNPQALGFYLHEGFEVYGRSETDGLGQPYPLLHMRLVRTTS
;
A
#
# COMPACT_ATOMS: atom_id res chain seq x y z
N MET A 1 19.89 5.74 14.22
CA MET A 1 18.84 6.75 14.45
C MET A 1 17.73 6.60 13.43
N SER A 2 16.50 6.52 13.92
CA SER A 2 15.36 6.54 13.04
C SER A 2 15.26 7.91 12.37
N PRO A 3 14.99 7.98 11.06
CA PRO A 3 14.80 9.28 10.41
C PRO A 3 13.58 9.98 11.02
N THR A 4 13.65 11.29 11.11
CA THR A 4 12.50 12.09 11.52
C THR A 4 11.50 12.11 10.37
N VAL A 5 10.33 11.52 10.62
CA VAL A 5 9.28 11.44 9.60
C VAL A 5 7.96 11.95 10.16
N THR A 6 7.11 12.45 9.28
CA THR A 6 5.76 12.89 9.64
C THR A 6 4.75 12.19 8.75
N LEU A 7 3.61 11.83 9.34
CA LEU A 7 2.46 11.31 8.60
C LEU A 7 1.48 12.45 8.39
N GLN A 8 1.04 12.63 7.15
CA GLN A 8 0.12 13.72 6.80
C GLN A 8 -0.72 13.38 5.59
N THR A 9 -1.84 14.08 5.43
CA THR A 9 -2.64 13.98 4.23
C THR A 9 -1.91 14.68 3.09
N PRO A 10 -1.68 14.02 1.94
CA PRO A 10 -1.00 14.67 0.82
C PRO A 10 -1.89 15.71 0.16
N HIS A 11 -1.27 16.71 -0.45
CA HIS A 11 -1.95 17.69 -1.30
C HIS A 11 -2.04 17.16 -2.73
N LEU A 12 -2.91 17.74 -3.54
CA LEU A 12 -3.02 17.36 -4.95
C LEU A 12 -1.68 17.49 -5.67
N SER A 13 -0.89 18.50 -5.31
CA SER A 13 0.45 18.69 -5.89
C SER A 13 1.43 17.55 -5.57
N ASP A 14 1.13 16.75 -4.56
CA ASP A 14 1.96 15.58 -4.19
C ASP A 14 1.64 14.34 -5.04
N TYR A 15 0.52 14.32 -5.74
CA TYR A 15 0.07 13.12 -6.45
C TYR A 15 1.09 12.57 -7.46
N PRO A 16 1.77 13.39 -8.28
CA PRO A 16 2.80 12.85 -9.17
C PRO A 16 3.92 12.12 -8.42
N GLU A 17 4.30 12.61 -7.23
CA GLU A 17 5.31 11.93 -6.42
C GLU A 17 4.78 10.63 -5.81
N LEU A 18 3.51 10.60 -5.40
CA LEU A 18 2.87 9.36 -4.94
C LEU A 18 2.92 8.29 -6.04
N VAL A 19 2.63 8.66 -7.28
CA VAL A 19 2.68 7.73 -8.41
C VAL A 19 4.11 7.24 -8.64
N ARG A 20 5.12 8.09 -8.50
CA ARG A 20 6.53 7.67 -8.61
C ARG A 20 6.88 6.66 -7.52
N VAL A 21 6.45 6.89 -6.28
CA VAL A 21 6.67 5.96 -5.17
C VAL A 21 5.97 4.63 -5.46
N TRP A 22 4.72 4.68 -5.93
CA TRP A 22 3.96 3.49 -6.32
C TRP A 22 4.71 2.69 -7.37
N GLU A 23 5.12 3.32 -8.46
CA GLU A 23 5.79 2.63 -9.56
C GLU A 23 7.13 2.01 -9.12
N ALA A 24 7.94 2.76 -8.37
CA ALA A 24 9.21 2.26 -7.87
C ALA A 24 9.02 1.05 -6.96
N SER A 25 8.02 1.12 -6.08
CA SER A 25 7.71 0.01 -5.16
C SER A 25 7.22 -1.23 -5.92
N VAL A 26 6.31 -1.05 -6.87
CA VAL A 26 5.75 -2.16 -7.64
C VAL A 26 6.84 -2.82 -8.48
N ARG A 27 7.68 -2.05 -9.15
CA ARG A 27 8.78 -2.61 -9.95
C ARG A 27 9.78 -3.40 -9.11
N ALA A 28 9.96 -3.02 -7.85
CA ALA A 28 10.89 -3.71 -6.96
C ALA A 28 10.31 -4.98 -6.34
N THR A 29 8.98 -5.11 -6.24
CA THR A 29 8.34 -6.21 -5.48
C THR A 29 7.41 -7.08 -6.31
N HIS A 30 6.96 -6.61 -7.47
CA HIS A 30 6.00 -7.32 -8.31
C HIS A 30 6.67 -7.70 -9.63
N ASP A 31 7.78 -8.44 -9.54
CA ASP A 31 8.57 -8.86 -10.71
C ASP A 31 7.79 -9.79 -11.65
N PHE A 32 6.69 -10.36 -11.16
CA PHE A 32 5.78 -11.19 -11.97
C PHE A 32 4.90 -10.38 -12.91
N LEU A 33 4.85 -9.03 -12.77
CA LEU A 33 4.02 -8.18 -13.62
C LEU A 33 4.81 -7.71 -14.85
N PRO A 34 4.26 -7.86 -16.07
CA PRO A 34 4.90 -7.31 -17.27
C PRO A 34 4.98 -5.79 -17.21
N ASP A 35 6.00 -5.22 -17.84
CA ASP A 35 6.20 -3.76 -17.87
C ASP A 35 4.99 -3.02 -18.43
N GLY A 36 4.40 -3.52 -19.53
CA GLY A 36 3.22 -2.90 -20.13
C GLY A 36 2.03 -2.84 -19.19
N TYR A 37 1.89 -3.84 -18.32
CA TYR A 37 0.81 -3.86 -17.33
C TYR A 37 1.05 -2.82 -16.22
N ILE A 38 2.31 -2.64 -15.81
CA ILE A 38 2.67 -1.61 -14.84
C ILE A 38 2.36 -0.22 -15.39
N VAL A 39 2.67 0.04 -16.66
CA VAL A 39 2.34 1.31 -17.31
C VAL A 39 0.84 1.55 -17.34
N LEU A 40 0.06 0.51 -17.65
CA LEU A 40 -1.40 0.59 -17.63
C LEU A 40 -1.93 0.92 -16.24
N LEU A 41 -1.42 0.23 -15.21
CA LEU A 41 -1.82 0.47 -13.82
C LEU A 41 -1.46 1.89 -13.37
N ARG A 42 -0.31 2.42 -13.82
CA ARG A 42 0.11 3.78 -13.46
C ARG A 42 -0.93 4.81 -13.89
N GLU A 43 -1.49 4.66 -15.08
CA GLU A 43 -2.54 5.56 -15.56
C GLU A 43 -3.79 5.46 -14.68
N HIS A 44 -4.19 4.26 -14.28
CA HIS A 44 -5.33 4.06 -13.40
C HIS A 44 -5.07 4.64 -11.99
N VAL A 45 -3.88 4.45 -11.46
CA VAL A 45 -3.52 4.98 -10.13
C VAL A 45 -3.67 6.49 -10.12
N LEU A 46 -3.10 7.16 -11.13
CA LEU A 46 -3.16 8.61 -11.19
C LEU A 46 -4.58 9.15 -11.36
N ARG A 47 -5.39 8.50 -12.20
CA ARG A 47 -6.69 9.05 -12.61
C ARG A 47 -7.85 8.64 -11.72
N LYS A 48 -7.82 7.46 -11.13
CA LYS A 48 -8.98 6.88 -10.42
C LYS A 48 -8.73 6.57 -8.97
N TYR A 49 -7.61 5.90 -8.68
CA TYR A 49 -7.45 5.32 -7.34
C TYR A 49 -7.10 6.36 -6.29
N LEU A 50 -6.25 7.33 -6.61
CA LEU A 50 -5.83 8.31 -5.61
C LEU A 50 -7.01 9.16 -5.11
N ASP A 51 -7.95 9.52 -5.99
CA ASP A 51 -9.12 10.29 -5.61
C ASP A 51 -10.20 9.45 -4.91
N ALA A 52 -10.14 8.15 -5.05
CA ALA A 52 -11.17 7.25 -4.51
C ALA A 52 -10.89 6.81 -3.08
N VAL A 53 -9.76 7.17 -2.50
CA VAL A 53 -9.31 6.68 -1.20
C VAL A 53 -8.95 7.84 -0.27
N MET A 54 -8.99 7.55 1.04
CA MET A 54 -8.42 8.44 2.05
C MET A 54 -6.92 8.18 2.10
N LEU A 55 -6.13 9.21 1.82
CA LEU A 55 -4.68 9.09 1.70
C LEU A 55 -3.94 9.57 2.93
N VAL A 56 -2.86 8.88 3.27
CA VAL A 56 -1.85 9.35 4.21
C VAL A 56 -0.48 9.10 3.59
N CYS A 57 0.43 10.06 3.70
CA CYS A 57 1.80 9.88 3.25
C CYS A 57 2.79 10.13 4.39
N CYS A 58 3.97 9.54 4.25
CA CYS A 58 5.07 9.68 5.19
C CYS A 58 6.14 10.53 4.52
N LYS A 59 6.45 11.70 5.09
CA LYS A 59 7.47 12.61 4.56
C LYS A 59 8.66 12.70 5.51
N ASP A 60 9.85 12.83 4.95
CA ASP A 60 11.07 13.07 5.75
C ASP A 60 11.26 14.56 6.01
N ALA A 61 12.37 14.92 6.69
CA ALA A 61 12.69 16.31 7.02
C ALA A 61 12.88 17.19 5.79
N ARG A 62 13.20 16.60 4.64
CA ARG A 62 13.34 17.32 3.37
C ARG A 62 12.05 17.32 2.56
N ARG A 63 10.92 16.89 3.20
CA ARG A 63 9.60 16.83 2.58
C ARG A 63 9.49 15.87 1.40
N ARG A 64 10.40 14.88 1.33
CA ARG A 64 10.29 13.82 0.32
C ARG A 64 9.31 12.76 0.82
N ILE A 65 8.50 12.21 -0.09
CA ILE A 65 7.56 11.15 0.24
C ILE A 65 8.30 9.82 0.23
N LEU A 66 8.29 9.15 1.39
CA LEU A 66 8.96 7.87 1.58
C LEU A 66 8.02 6.70 1.34
N GLY A 67 6.73 6.93 1.52
CA GLY A 67 5.69 5.94 1.34
C GLY A 67 4.32 6.55 1.55
N PHE A 68 3.28 5.78 1.22
CA PHE A 68 1.90 6.24 1.42
C PHE A 68 0.95 5.06 1.54
N ALA A 69 -0.24 5.35 2.07
CA ALA A 69 -1.33 4.39 2.16
C ALA A 69 -2.62 5.06 1.73
N GLY A 70 -3.56 4.26 1.24
CA GLY A 70 -4.90 4.71 0.89
C GLY A 70 -5.94 3.71 1.37
N VAL A 71 -7.01 4.20 1.97
CA VAL A 71 -8.08 3.39 2.55
C VAL A 71 -9.42 3.79 1.95
N ALA A 72 -10.22 2.81 1.56
CA ALA A 72 -11.59 3.02 1.10
C ALA A 72 -12.48 1.94 1.69
N ASN A 73 -13.58 2.34 2.29
CA ASN A 73 -14.59 1.41 2.83
C ASN A 73 -13.99 0.36 3.78
N GLY A 74 -13.08 0.78 4.65
CA GLY A 74 -12.46 -0.10 5.63
C GLY A 74 -11.37 -1.01 5.07
N ARG A 75 -10.98 -0.82 3.81
CA ARG A 75 -9.96 -1.64 3.15
C ARG A 75 -8.74 -0.81 2.79
N VAL A 76 -7.55 -1.33 3.11
CA VAL A 76 -6.30 -0.76 2.64
C VAL A 76 -6.17 -1.09 1.16
N ASP A 77 -6.45 -0.13 0.30
CA ASP A 77 -6.35 -0.31 -1.15
C ASP A 77 -4.93 -0.07 -1.65
N MET A 78 -4.15 0.72 -0.92
CA MET A 78 -2.78 1.07 -1.28
C MET A 78 -1.92 1.11 -0.03
N LEU A 79 -0.72 0.52 -0.13
CA LEU A 79 0.34 0.66 0.88
C LEU A 79 1.66 0.42 0.17
N PHE A 80 2.40 1.48 -0.06
CA PHE A 80 3.64 1.43 -0.83
C PHE A 80 4.72 2.24 -0.15
N VAL A 81 5.94 1.67 -0.11
CA VAL A 81 7.13 2.31 0.44
C VAL A 81 8.19 2.34 -0.66
N ALA A 82 8.83 3.48 -0.84
CA ALA A 82 9.93 3.58 -1.81
C ALA A 82 11.02 2.58 -1.46
N PRO A 83 11.57 1.83 -2.44
CA PRO A 83 12.49 0.72 -2.17
C PRO A 83 13.70 1.10 -1.32
N GLN A 84 14.25 2.30 -1.52
CA GLN A 84 15.43 2.76 -0.79
C GLN A 84 15.16 3.02 0.69
N TYR A 85 13.90 3.07 1.10
CA TYR A 85 13.52 3.34 2.48
C TYR A 85 12.93 2.13 3.19
N ARG A 86 13.04 0.95 2.60
CA ARG A 86 12.57 -0.29 3.25
C ARG A 86 13.39 -0.62 4.47
N GLY A 87 12.78 -1.38 5.38
CA GLY A 87 13.46 -1.80 6.59
C GLY A 87 13.58 -0.72 7.66
N GLN A 88 12.89 0.41 7.49
CA GLN A 88 12.94 1.54 8.43
C GLN A 88 11.63 1.75 9.19
N GLY A 89 10.71 0.80 9.08
CA GLY A 89 9.44 0.85 9.81
C GLY A 89 8.37 1.76 9.20
N ILE A 90 8.59 2.29 7.99
CA ILE A 90 7.66 3.22 7.36
C ILE A 90 6.34 2.52 7.01
N GLY A 91 6.41 1.32 6.41
CA GLY A 91 5.21 0.54 6.09
C GLY A 91 4.38 0.23 7.31
N GLN A 92 5.03 -0.13 8.43
CA GLN A 92 4.35 -0.40 9.69
C GLN A 92 3.65 0.84 10.24
N ARG A 93 4.30 1.99 10.20
CA ARG A 93 3.71 3.24 10.66
C ARG A 93 2.49 3.63 9.82
N LEU A 94 2.59 3.48 8.50
CA LEU A 94 1.48 3.76 7.59
C LEU A 94 0.31 2.81 7.83
N LEU A 95 0.58 1.51 7.96
CA LEU A 95 -0.46 0.52 8.19
C LEU A 95 -1.17 0.76 9.51
N ARG A 96 -0.41 1.02 10.59
CA ARG A 96 -0.99 1.30 11.90
C ARG A 96 -1.84 2.56 11.91
N HIS A 97 -1.42 3.59 11.20
CA HIS A 97 -2.23 4.80 11.01
C HIS A 97 -3.52 4.49 10.25
N ALA A 98 -3.42 3.70 9.19
CA ALA A 98 -4.59 3.29 8.41
C ALA A 98 -5.61 2.56 9.28
N VAL A 99 -5.15 1.68 10.16
CA VAL A 99 -6.03 0.93 11.08
C VAL A 99 -6.63 1.85 12.14
N SER A 100 -5.80 2.66 12.82
CA SER A 100 -6.25 3.45 13.96
C SER A 100 -6.99 4.73 13.58
N GLU A 101 -6.60 5.38 12.49
CA GLU A 101 -7.15 6.68 12.12
C GLU A 101 -8.08 6.63 10.90
N LEU A 102 -7.89 5.67 10.01
CA LEU A 102 -8.70 5.54 8.80
C LEU A 102 -9.64 4.34 8.83
N ASN A 103 -9.72 3.64 9.96
CA ASN A 103 -10.63 2.53 10.21
C ASN A 103 -10.45 1.35 9.26
N ALA A 104 -9.24 1.11 8.81
CA ALA A 104 -8.96 -0.03 7.93
C ALA A 104 -9.04 -1.35 8.73
N GLU A 105 -9.72 -2.34 8.17
CA GLU A 105 -9.90 -3.66 8.77
C GLU A 105 -9.54 -4.80 7.82
N ARG A 106 -9.46 -4.51 6.53
CA ARG A 106 -9.25 -5.51 5.49
C ARG A 106 -8.24 -5.00 4.46
N LEU A 107 -7.65 -5.93 3.74
CA LEU A 107 -6.77 -5.63 2.61
C LEU A 107 -6.73 -6.81 1.64
N ASP A 108 -6.24 -6.56 0.46
CA ASP A 108 -5.93 -7.59 -0.51
C ASP A 108 -4.43 -7.54 -0.81
N VAL A 109 -3.82 -8.70 -0.95
CA VAL A 109 -2.40 -8.80 -1.29
C VAL A 109 -2.22 -9.79 -2.44
N ASN A 110 -1.32 -9.48 -3.36
CA ASN A 110 -0.99 -10.41 -4.44
C ASN A 110 -0.37 -11.69 -3.87
N GLU A 111 -0.95 -12.83 -4.23
CA GLU A 111 -0.44 -14.14 -3.78
C GLU A 111 1.03 -14.34 -4.16
N GLN A 112 1.45 -13.73 -5.27
CA GLN A 112 2.81 -13.84 -5.79
C GLN A 112 3.79 -12.88 -5.13
N ASN A 113 3.35 -12.19 -4.06
CA ASN A 113 4.21 -11.30 -3.26
C ASN A 113 4.30 -11.82 -1.83
N PRO A 114 5.11 -12.87 -1.58
CA PRO A 114 5.20 -13.49 -0.25
C PRO A 114 5.76 -12.56 0.82
N GLN A 115 6.59 -11.60 0.43
CA GLN A 115 7.16 -10.65 1.39
C GLN A 115 6.06 -9.76 1.98
N ALA A 116 5.16 -9.25 1.14
CA ALA A 116 4.03 -8.44 1.61
C ALA A 116 3.09 -9.29 2.47
N LEU A 117 2.80 -10.51 2.04
CA LEU A 117 1.95 -11.42 2.83
C LEU A 117 2.53 -11.63 4.23
N GLY A 118 3.84 -11.91 4.32
CA GLY A 118 4.51 -12.09 5.61
C GLY A 118 4.42 -10.85 6.50
N PHE A 119 4.56 -9.67 5.89
CA PHE A 119 4.43 -8.40 6.62
C PHE A 119 3.02 -8.26 7.23
N TYR A 120 1.97 -8.49 6.43
CA TYR A 120 0.60 -8.36 6.94
C TYR A 120 0.26 -9.41 8.00
N LEU A 121 0.74 -10.65 7.83
CA LEU A 121 0.57 -11.69 8.85
C LEU A 121 1.23 -11.25 10.17
N HIS A 122 2.43 -10.71 10.09
CA HIS A 122 3.15 -10.22 11.27
C HIS A 122 2.41 -9.06 11.95
N GLU A 123 1.72 -8.23 11.18
CA GLU A 123 0.99 -7.07 11.71
C GLU A 123 -0.42 -7.42 12.20
N GLY A 124 -0.78 -8.69 12.23
CA GLY A 124 -2.02 -9.14 12.85
C GLY A 124 -3.18 -9.36 11.89
N PHE A 125 -2.91 -9.48 10.62
CA PHE A 125 -3.93 -9.83 9.63
C PHE A 125 -3.91 -11.32 9.36
N GLU A 126 -5.07 -11.87 8.95
CA GLU A 126 -5.19 -13.27 8.55
C GLU A 126 -5.87 -13.38 7.18
N VAL A 127 -5.55 -14.43 6.44
CA VAL A 127 -6.21 -14.72 5.16
C VAL A 127 -7.58 -15.32 5.42
N TYR A 128 -8.62 -14.76 4.80
CA TYR A 128 -9.98 -15.30 4.90
C TYR A 128 -10.57 -15.68 3.55
N GLY A 129 -9.90 -15.39 2.46
CA GLY A 129 -10.39 -15.71 1.13
C GLY A 129 -9.33 -15.51 0.06
N ARG A 130 -9.69 -15.89 -1.18
CA ARG A 130 -8.81 -15.80 -2.33
C ARG A 130 -9.63 -15.55 -3.59
N SER A 131 -9.12 -14.70 -4.47
CA SER A 131 -9.64 -14.53 -5.84
C SER A 131 -8.58 -14.94 -6.84
N GLU A 132 -8.99 -15.60 -7.92
CA GLU A 132 -8.05 -16.06 -8.95
C GLU A 132 -7.53 -14.93 -9.83
N THR A 133 -8.23 -13.79 -9.84
CA THR A 133 -7.87 -12.63 -10.64
C THR A 133 -7.73 -11.40 -9.75
N ASP A 134 -7.01 -10.38 -10.26
CA ASP A 134 -6.93 -9.08 -9.58
C ASP A 134 -8.20 -8.24 -9.87
N GLY A 135 -8.22 -7.01 -9.37
CA GLY A 135 -9.37 -6.10 -9.53
C GLY A 135 -9.66 -5.68 -10.96
N LEU A 136 -8.74 -5.91 -11.90
CA LEU A 136 -8.91 -5.65 -13.32
C LEU A 136 -9.21 -6.92 -14.12
N GLY A 137 -9.45 -8.05 -13.44
CA GLY A 137 -9.75 -9.32 -14.08
C GLY A 137 -8.54 -10.01 -14.70
N GLN A 138 -7.32 -9.58 -14.38
CA GLN A 138 -6.10 -10.19 -14.88
C GLN A 138 -5.70 -11.41 -14.02
N PRO A 139 -4.94 -12.38 -14.56
CA PRO A 139 -4.63 -13.64 -13.87
C PRO A 139 -3.53 -13.47 -12.80
N TYR A 140 -3.75 -12.55 -11.88
CA TYR A 140 -2.87 -12.30 -10.73
C TYR A 140 -3.68 -12.51 -9.46
N PRO A 141 -3.60 -13.70 -8.84
CA PRO A 141 -4.45 -14.03 -7.69
C PRO A 141 -4.23 -13.09 -6.50
N LEU A 142 -5.33 -12.80 -5.82
CA LEU A 142 -5.33 -11.98 -4.61
C LEU A 142 -5.71 -12.83 -3.40
N LEU A 143 -5.01 -12.62 -2.30
CA LEU A 143 -5.41 -13.14 -1.00
C LEU A 143 -6.14 -12.02 -0.25
N HIS A 144 -7.33 -12.35 0.26
CA HIS A 144 -8.12 -11.40 1.04
C HIS A 144 -7.79 -11.57 2.51
N MET A 145 -7.41 -10.48 3.17
CA MET A 145 -7.00 -10.52 4.55
C MET A 145 -7.84 -9.58 5.41
N ARG A 146 -7.99 -9.94 6.68
CA ARG A 146 -8.70 -9.14 7.66
C ARG A 146 -7.89 -9.03 8.94
N LEU A 147 -8.07 -7.93 9.65
CA LEU A 147 -7.42 -7.71 10.94
C LEU A 147 -8.02 -8.63 11.98
N VAL A 148 -7.17 -9.37 12.69
CA VAL A 148 -7.59 -10.18 13.82
C VAL A 148 -7.63 -9.28 15.04
N ARG A 149 -8.84 -9.04 15.59
CA ARG A 149 -8.98 -8.27 16.80
C ARG A 149 -9.05 -9.21 17.99
N THR A 150 -8.05 -9.10 18.86
CA THR A 150 -8.11 -9.82 20.13
C THR A 150 -9.07 -9.07 21.05
N THR A 151 -10.12 -9.76 21.47
CA THR A 151 -10.98 -9.25 22.54
C THR A 151 -10.19 -9.41 23.83
N SER A 152 -9.82 -8.31 24.41
CA SER A 152 -9.21 -8.32 25.75
C SER A 152 -10.32 -8.31 26.80
#